data_83f1d7948aaa8ef48e5cc2c270006cce
#
_entry.id   83f1d7948aaa8ef48e5cc2c270006cce
#
_cell.length_a   1.000
_cell.length_b   1.000
_cell.length_c   1.000
_cell.angle_alpha   90.00
_cell.angle_beta   90.00
_cell.angle_gamma   90.00
#
_symmetry.space_group_name_H-M   'P 1'
#
loop_
_entity.id
_entity.type
_entity.pdbx_description
1 polymer ?
#
loop_
_entity_poly.entity_id
_entity_poly.type
_entity_poly.pdbx_seq_one_letter_code
_entity_poly.pdbx_strand_id
1 'polypeptide(L)'
;MRKNQNGSFLDRTQPPGPPENLKRYGRSLWVQIQTEYEIRDSGGLEMLAQACAAADRAEDCATRIKADGLIVVSGSGTSHDHPLIKHELAARAFVTKTLRALGLNFEPLRRGPGRPPANVPLPAGIVLEGEDDDGWIEANSN
;
A
#
# COMPACT_ATOMS: atom_id res chain seq x y z
N MET A 1 24.01 -28.08 -35.23
CA MET A 1 24.30 -26.74 -34.71
C MET A 1 23.49 -26.48 -33.45
N ARG A 2 24.11 -26.58 -32.32
CA ARG A 2 23.46 -26.26 -31.01
C ARG A 2 23.54 -24.76 -30.80
N LYS A 3 22.39 -24.08 -30.78
CA LYS A 3 22.31 -22.66 -30.39
C LYS A 3 22.66 -22.56 -28.91
N ASN A 4 23.78 -21.94 -28.62
CA ASN A 4 24.16 -21.49 -27.29
C ASN A 4 23.08 -20.53 -26.77
N GLN A 5 22.33 -20.99 -25.77
CA GLN A 5 21.57 -20.10 -24.92
C GLN A 5 22.59 -19.47 -23.95
N ASN A 6 23.17 -18.35 -24.35
CA ASN A 6 23.85 -17.49 -23.41
C ASN A 6 22.81 -17.01 -22.41
N GLY A 7 22.78 -17.67 -21.25
CA GLY A 7 22.13 -17.14 -20.07
C GLY A 7 22.76 -15.79 -19.78
N SER A 8 22.06 -14.74 -20.16
CA SER A 8 22.36 -13.41 -19.71
C SER A 8 22.46 -13.47 -18.19
N PHE A 9 23.65 -13.25 -17.65
CA PHE A 9 23.81 -12.92 -16.22
C PHE A 9 22.91 -11.72 -15.98
N LEU A 10 21.73 -11.99 -15.38
CA LEU A 10 20.81 -10.94 -14.99
C LEU A 10 21.59 -9.97 -14.14
N ASP A 11 21.78 -8.78 -14.69
CA ASP A 11 22.39 -7.68 -13.96
C ASP A 11 21.54 -7.43 -12.71
N ARG A 12 22.09 -7.85 -11.54
CA ARG A 12 21.41 -7.72 -10.25
C ARG A 12 21.25 -6.27 -9.80
N THR A 13 21.68 -5.33 -10.61
CA THR A 13 21.63 -3.89 -10.36
C THR A 13 20.30 -3.27 -10.77
N GLN A 14 19.55 -3.86 -11.71
CA GLN A 14 18.26 -3.32 -12.12
C GLN A 14 17.09 -4.04 -11.45
N PRO A 15 16.04 -3.30 -11.05
CA PRO A 15 14.81 -3.92 -10.57
C PRO A 15 14.17 -4.76 -11.70
N PRO A 16 13.52 -5.89 -11.37
CA PRO A 16 12.89 -6.74 -12.38
C PRO A 16 11.80 -6.00 -13.13
N GLY A 17 11.77 -6.18 -14.45
CA GLY A 17 10.76 -5.59 -15.32
C GLY A 17 9.35 -6.13 -15.05
N PRO A 18 8.32 -5.44 -15.54
CA PRO A 18 6.93 -5.86 -15.37
C PRO A 18 6.66 -7.17 -16.11
N PRO A 19 5.86 -8.10 -15.52
CA PRO A 19 5.39 -9.29 -16.20
C PRO A 19 4.70 -8.98 -17.54
N GLU A 20 4.88 -9.86 -18.54
CA GLU A 20 4.33 -9.64 -19.88
C GLU A 20 2.80 -9.64 -19.95
N ASN A 21 2.15 -10.35 -19.02
CA ASN A 21 0.70 -10.48 -18.95
C ASN A 21 -0.02 -9.24 -18.38
N LEU A 22 0.72 -8.23 -17.91
CA LEU A 22 0.13 -7.01 -17.38
C LEU A 22 -0.29 -6.05 -18.50
N LYS A 23 -1.48 -5.49 -18.38
CA LYS A 23 -2.00 -4.43 -19.22
C LYS A 23 -1.42 -3.06 -18.79
N ARG A 24 -1.98 -1.99 -19.33
CA ARG A 24 -1.49 -0.63 -19.14
C ARG A 24 -1.43 -0.19 -17.67
N TYR A 25 -2.50 -0.42 -16.92
CA TYR A 25 -2.62 0.03 -15.53
C TYR A 25 -1.71 -0.76 -14.59
N GLY A 26 -1.76 -2.09 -14.65
CA GLY A 26 -0.91 -2.94 -13.85
C GLY A 26 0.57 -2.74 -14.15
N ARG A 27 0.93 -2.52 -15.41
CA ARG A 27 2.30 -2.23 -15.82
C ARG A 27 2.78 -0.87 -15.29
N SER A 28 1.92 0.15 -15.32
CA SER A 28 2.22 1.47 -14.74
C SER A 28 2.42 1.36 -13.23
N LEU A 29 1.54 0.66 -12.52
CA LEU A 29 1.65 0.44 -11.08
C LEU A 29 2.93 -0.32 -10.71
N TRP A 30 3.29 -1.35 -11.48
CA TRP A 30 4.54 -2.09 -11.29
C TRP A 30 5.75 -1.17 -11.36
N VAL A 31 5.85 -0.38 -12.43
CA VAL A 31 7.00 0.52 -12.65
C VAL A 31 7.12 1.54 -11.52
N GLN A 32 6.00 2.15 -11.10
CA GLN A 32 5.98 3.10 -10.00
C GLN A 32 6.50 2.50 -8.70
N ILE A 33 5.96 1.33 -8.31
CA ILE A 33 6.36 0.66 -7.07
C ILE A 33 7.81 0.21 -7.13
N GLN A 34 8.26 -0.37 -8.24
CA GLN A 34 9.65 -0.80 -8.37
C GLN A 34 10.65 0.36 -8.39
N THR A 35 10.25 1.52 -8.92
CA THR A 35 11.08 2.73 -8.89
C THR A 35 11.25 3.27 -7.47
N GLU A 36 10.21 3.14 -6.64
CA GLU A 36 10.19 3.71 -5.29
C GLU A 36 10.75 2.75 -4.24
N TYR A 37 10.44 1.45 -4.33
CA TYR A 37 10.71 0.46 -3.27
C TYR A 37 11.72 -0.61 -3.63
N GLU A 38 12.07 -0.79 -4.90
CA GLU A 38 13.04 -1.78 -5.39
C GLU A 38 12.83 -3.20 -4.81
N ILE A 39 11.62 -3.73 -4.88
CA ILE A 39 11.29 -5.06 -4.39
C ILE A 39 12.08 -6.10 -5.18
N ARG A 40 12.85 -6.96 -4.49
CA ARG A 40 13.73 -7.95 -5.11
C ARG A 40 13.46 -9.40 -4.67
N ASP A 41 12.79 -9.58 -3.53
CA ASP A 41 12.44 -10.90 -3.04
C ASP A 41 11.32 -11.54 -3.89
N SER A 42 11.43 -12.82 -4.15
CA SER A 42 10.49 -13.53 -5.03
C SER A 42 9.05 -13.50 -4.53
N GLY A 43 8.85 -13.56 -3.21
CA GLY A 43 7.52 -13.48 -2.60
C GLY A 43 6.87 -12.10 -2.80
N GLY A 44 7.63 -11.04 -2.56
CA GLY A 44 7.18 -9.66 -2.79
C GLY A 44 6.89 -9.39 -4.27
N LEU A 45 7.74 -9.89 -5.18
CA LEU A 45 7.52 -9.76 -6.62
C LEU A 45 6.24 -10.47 -7.08
N GLU A 46 5.96 -11.66 -6.57
CA GLU A 46 4.73 -12.38 -6.88
C GLU A 46 3.50 -11.65 -6.34
N MET A 47 3.54 -11.18 -5.10
CA MET A 47 2.47 -10.39 -4.50
C MET A 47 2.22 -9.11 -5.30
N LEU A 48 3.28 -8.42 -5.72
CA LEU A 48 3.18 -7.23 -6.56
C LEU A 48 2.56 -7.54 -7.92
N ALA A 49 2.96 -8.66 -8.56
CA ALA A 49 2.40 -9.10 -9.83
C ALA A 49 0.88 -9.36 -9.73
N GLN A 50 0.44 -10.01 -8.64
CA GLN A 50 -0.98 -10.25 -8.38
C GLN A 50 -1.76 -8.95 -8.13
N ALA A 51 -1.18 -8.00 -7.39
CA ALA A 51 -1.79 -6.69 -7.20
C ALA A 51 -1.92 -5.91 -8.52
N CYS A 52 -0.89 -5.91 -9.35
CA CYS A 52 -0.91 -5.25 -10.65
C CYS A 52 -1.95 -5.88 -11.60
N ALA A 53 -2.05 -7.21 -11.62
CA ALA A 53 -3.06 -7.92 -12.41
C ALA A 53 -4.50 -7.61 -11.91
N ALA A 54 -4.69 -7.48 -10.60
CA ALA A 54 -5.98 -7.08 -10.03
C ALA A 54 -6.33 -5.62 -10.37
N ALA A 55 -5.34 -4.72 -10.42
CA ALA A 55 -5.53 -3.34 -10.85
C ALA A 55 -6.03 -3.25 -12.31
N ASP A 56 -5.45 -4.05 -13.20
CA ASP A 56 -5.92 -4.14 -14.60
C ASP A 56 -7.37 -4.64 -14.68
N ARG A 57 -7.74 -5.67 -13.88
CA ARG A 57 -9.13 -6.17 -13.83
C ARG A 57 -10.10 -5.12 -13.32
N ALA A 58 -9.72 -4.38 -12.29
CA ALA A 58 -10.55 -3.30 -11.75
C ALA A 58 -10.84 -2.25 -12.83
N GLU A 59 -9.85 -1.90 -13.62
CA GLU A 59 -9.98 -0.92 -14.69
C GLU A 59 -10.81 -1.44 -15.87
N ASP A 60 -10.65 -2.71 -16.23
CA ASP A 60 -11.53 -3.36 -17.22
C ASP A 60 -13.00 -3.33 -16.78
N CYS A 61 -13.27 -3.65 -15.49
CA CYS A 61 -14.62 -3.57 -14.93
C CYS A 61 -15.16 -2.15 -14.95
N ALA A 62 -14.36 -1.16 -14.51
CA ALA A 62 -14.75 0.24 -14.48
C ALA A 62 -15.07 0.77 -15.89
N THR A 63 -14.27 0.40 -16.88
CA THR A 63 -14.49 0.77 -18.28
C THR A 63 -15.81 0.20 -18.80
N ARG A 64 -16.10 -1.06 -18.48
CA ARG A 64 -17.34 -1.72 -18.88
C ARG A 64 -18.55 -1.11 -18.20
N ILE A 65 -18.50 -0.86 -16.89
CA ILE A 65 -19.56 -0.19 -16.13
C ILE A 65 -19.82 1.20 -16.70
N LYS A 66 -18.78 1.95 -17.07
CA LYS A 66 -18.91 3.27 -17.68
C LYS A 66 -19.65 3.22 -19.02
N ALA A 67 -19.41 2.18 -19.81
CA ALA A 67 -20.08 1.98 -21.11
C ALA A 67 -21.54 1.56 -20.95
N ASP A 68 -21.84 0.64 -20.01
CA ASP A 68 -23.17 0.04 -19.86
C ASP A 68 -24.05 0.81 -18.85
N GLY A 69 -23.47 1.65 -18.00
CA GLY A 69 -24.14 2.36 -16.90
C GLY A 69 -24.14 1.59 -15.58
N LEU A 70 -24.38 2.31 -14.48
CA LEU A 70 -24.41 1.74 -13.13
C LEU A 70 -25.61 0.81 -12.89
N ILE A 71 -26.73 1.09 -13.57
CA ILE A 71 -27.97 0.33 -13.46
C ILE A 71 -28.22 -0.39 -14.77
N VAL A 72 -28.49 -1.67 -14.67
CA VAL A 72 -28.87 -2.52 -15.81
C VAL A 72 -30.30 -3.04 -15.61
N VAL A 73 -31.04 -3.16 -16.72
CA VAL A 73 -32.41 -3.68 -16.71
C VAL A 73 -32.38 -5.14 -17.19
N SER A 74 -32.92 -6.03 -16.38
CA SER A 74 -33.05 -7.44 -16.75
C SER A 74 -34.12 -7.63 -17.83
N GLY A 75 -34.12 -8.79 -18.49
CA GLY A 75 -35.14 -9.14 -19.48
C GLY A 75 -36.58 -9.14 -18.94
N SER A 76 -36.73 -9.22 -17.60
CA SER A 76 -38.04 -9.09 -16.90
C SER A 76 -38.43 -7.63 -16.60
N GLY A 77 -37.63 -6.64 -16.98
CA GLY A 77 -37.90 -5.23 -16.71
C GLY A 77 -37.45 -4.74 -15.32
N THR A 78 -36.80 -5.58 -14.52
CA THR A 78 -36.32 -5.21 -13.18
C THR A 78 -34.97 -4.51 -13.28
N SER A 79 -34.84 -3.33 -12.66
CA SER A 79 -33.58 -2.59 -12.54
C SER A 79 -32.74 -3.15 -11.39
N HIS A 80 -31.46 -3.34 -11.62
CA HIS A 80 -30.50 -3.73 -10.59
C HIS A 80 -29.11 -3.15 -10.87
N ASP A 81 -28.25 -3.15 -9.86
CA ASP A 81 -26.87 -2.70 -9.99
C ASP A 81 -26.12 -3.52 -11.03
N HIS A 82 -25.19 -2.87 -11.72
CA HIS A 82 -24.36 -3.55 -12.70
C HIS A 82 -23.53 -4.65 -12.00
N PRO A 83 -23.53 -5.91 -12.48
CA PRO A 83 -22.91 -7.04 -11.79
C PRO A 83 -21.39 -6.89 -11.60
N LEU A 84 -20.72 -6.13 -12.47
CA LEU A 84 -19.28 -5.90 -12.36
C LEU A 84 -18.88 -4.92 -11.24
N ILE A 85 -19.81 -4.17 -10.63
CA ILE A 85 -19.50 -3.26 -9.51
C ILE A 85 -18.86 -4.02 -8.36
N LYS A 86 -19.41 -5.18 -8.01
CA LYS A 86 -18.85 -6.03 -6.94
C LYS A 86 -17.45 -6.52 -7.28
N HIS A 87 -17.21 -6.89 -8.52
CA HIS A 87 -15.91 -7.37 -8.99
C HIS A 87 -14.87 -6.25 -9.02
N GLU A 88 -15.25 -5.05 -9.45
CA GLU A 88 -14.39 -3.87 -9.41
C GLU A 88 -13.94 -3.56 -7.98
N LEU A 89 -14.90 -3.44 -7.05
CA LEU A 89 -14.63 -3.15 -5.65
C LEU A 89 -13.77 -4.24 -5.00
N ALA A 90 -14.04 -5.51 -5.28
CA ALA A 90 -13.24 -6.62 -4.77
C ALA A 90 -11.80 -6.58 -5.30
N ALA A 91 -11.61 -6.28 -6.58
CA ALA A 91 -10.27 -6.14 -7.17
C ALA A 91 -9.50 -4.96 -6.56
N ARG A 92 -10.12 -3.79 -6.39
CA ARG A 92 -9.52 -2.62 -5.73
C ARG A 92 -9.18 -2.90 -4.26
N ALA A 93 -10.06 -3.58 -3.53
CA ALA A 93 -9.79 -3.99 -2.16
C ALA A 93 -8.62 -4.97 -2.07
N PHE A 94 -8.51 -5.92 -3.01
CA PHE A 94 -7.39 -6.84 -3.10
C PHE A 94 -6.06 -6.10 -3.33
N VAL A 95 -6.01 -5.14 -4.27
CA VAL A 95 -4.83 -4.30 -4.50
C VAL A 95 -4.41 -3.61 -3.20
N THR A 96 -5.32 -2.90 -2.54
CA THR A 96 -5.03 -2.18 -1.31
C THR A 96 -4.53 -3.11 -0.20
N LYS A 97 -5.15 -4.28 -0.03
CA LYS A 97 -4.75 -5.28 0.96
C LYS A 97 -3.35 -5.82 0.68
N THR A 98 -3.05 -6.11 -0.58
CA THR A 98 -1.75 -6.66 -0.98
C THR A 98 -0.64 -5.62 -0.80
N LEU A 99 -0.87 -4.36 -1.19
CA LEU A 99 0.10 -3.28 -0.96
C LEU A 99 0.37 -3.04 0.53
N ARG A 100 -0.64 -3.15 1.37
CA ARG A 100 -0.46 -3.12 2.84
C ARG A 100 0.37 -4.30 3.33
N ALA A 101 0.13 -5.49 2.85
CA ALA A 101 0.89 -6.69 3.22
C ALA A 101 2.37 -6.59 2.80
N LEU A 102 2.66 -5.87 1.71
CA LEU A 102 4.02 -5.52 1.29
C LEU A 102 4.64 -4.37 2.10
N GLY A 103 3.90 -3.76 3.03
CA GLY A 103 4.37 -2.63 3.82
C GLY A 103 4.40 -1.28 3.06
N LEU A 104 3.73 -1.19 1.91
CA LEU A 104 3.74 -0.03 1.02
C LEU A 104 2.59 0.97 1.28
N ASN A 105 1.95 0.90 2.42
CA ASN A 105 0.74 1.67 2.72
C ASN A 105 1.00 3.05 3.33
N PHE A 106 2.24 3.32 3.74
CA PHE A 106 2.62 4.61 4.29
C PHE A 106 4.02 4.98 3.81
N GLU A 107 4.20 6.24 3.45
CA GLU A 107 5.51 6.85 3.52
C GLU A 107 6.07 6.59 4.92
N PRO A 108 7.29 6.01 5.08
CA PRO A 108 7.83 5.80 6.40
C PRO A 108 7.80 7.14 7.11
N LEU A 109 6.97 7.24 8.15
CA LEU A 109 6.98 8.40 9.03
C LEU A 109 8.45 8.63 9.35
N ARG A 110 9.03 9.73 8.84
CA ARG A 110 10.33 10.18 9.30
C ARG A 110 10.21 10.09 10.80
N ARG A 111 10.97 9.19 11.41
CA ARG A 111 11.05 9.13 12.87
C ARG A 111 11.37 10.54 13.29
N GLY A 112 10.35 11.30 13.70
CA GLY A 112 10.54 12.48 14.49
C GLY A 112 11.43 12.06 15.65
N PRO A 113 12.21 12.94 16.26
CA PRO A 113 13.05 12.60 17.37
C PRO A 113 12.19 11.80 18.36
N GLY A 114 12.42 10.47 18.39
CA GLY A 114 11.73 9.58 19.29
C GLY A 114 12.00 10.09 20.69
N ARG A 115 11.07 9.88 21.62
CA ARG A 115 11.32 10.14 23.03
C ARG A 115 12.72 9.61 23.36
N PRO A 116 13.65 10.45 23.88
CA PRO A 116 14.98 9.99 24.23
C PRO A 116 14.86 8.76 25.12
N PRO A 117 15.72 7.74 24.98
CA PRO A 117 15.70 6.59 25.86
C PRO A 117 15.80 7.11 27.32
N ALA A 118 15.02 6.53 28.22
CA ALA A 118 14.85 6.96 29.61
C ALA A 118 16.17 7.06 30.40
N ASN A 119 17.29 6.65 29.83
CA ASN A 119 18.63 6.61 30.46
C ASN A 119 19.63 7.59 29.85
N VAL A 120 19.20 8.60 29.10
CA VAL A 120 20.13 9.66 28.71
C VAL A 120 20.29 10.57 29.93
N PRO A 121 21.50 10.66 30.55
CA PRO A 121 21.73 11.62 31.63
C PRO A 121 21.44 13.02 31.11
N LEU A 122 20.59 13.75 31.83
CA LEU A 122 20.30 15.15 31.55
C LEU A 122 21.62 15.93 31.53
N PRO A 123 21.85 16.81 30.54
CA PRO A 123 23.02 17.67 30.58
C PRO A 123 23.04 18.46 31.91
N ALA A 124 24.21 18.45 32.56
CA ALA A 124 24.40 19.14 33.82
C ALA A 124 23.99 20.62 33.67
N GLY A 125 22.94 21.03 34.39
CA GLY A 125 22.44 22.40 34.34
C GLY A 125 20.94 22.59 34.22
N ILE A 126 20.17 21.52 33.97
CA ILE A 126 18.70 21.61 34.00
C ILE A 126 18.24 21.19 35.39
N VAL A 127 17.98 22.17 36.26
CA VAL A 127 17.28 21.98 37.51
C VAL A 127 15.79 22.01 37.19
N LEU A 128 15.12 20.86 37.34
CA LEU A 128 13.67 20.84 37.37
C LEU A 128 13.27 21.37 38.74
N GLU A 129 12.95 22.65 38.81
CA GLU A 129 12.25 23.18 40.00
C GLU A 129 10.89 22.48 40.04
N GLY A 130 10.74 21.58 41.00
CA GLY A 130 9.45 21.01 41.33
C GLY A 130 8.62 22.13 41.96
N GLU A 131 7.59 22.54 41.25
CA GLU A 131 6.51 23.28 41.89
C GLU A 131 5.80 22.31 42.83
N ASP A 132 6.07 22.46 44.14
CA ASP A 132 5.32 21.85 45.21
C ASP A 132 3.92 22.47 45.17
N ASP A 133 3.00 21.82 44.48
CA ASP A 133 1.58 22.18 44.54
C ASP A 133 0.93 21.55 45.78
N ASP A 134 1.27 22.09 46.96
CA ASP A 134 0.64 21.75 48.22
C ASP A 134 -0.67 22.54 48.48
N GLY A 135 -1.41 22.90 47.43
CA GLY A 135 -2.54 23.81 47.50
C GLY A 135 -3.95 23.19 47.54
N TRP A 136 -4.15 21.87 47.71
CA TRP A 136 -5.50 21.28 47.58
C TRP A 136 -6.09 20.57 48.81
N ILE A 137 -5.57 20.80 50.01
CA ILE A 137 -6.18 20.24 51.21
C ILE A 137 -6.42 21.37 52.20
N GLU A 138 -7.51 22.14 52.06
CA GLU A 138 -8.23 22.80 53.13
C GLU A 138 -9.39 23.63 52.59
N ALA A 139 -10.49 22.99 52.23
CA ALA A 139 -11.79 23.68 52.19
C ALA A 139 -12.94 22.64 52.22
N ASN A 140 -13.06 21.86 53.30
CA ASN A 140 -14.34 21.28 53.70
C ASN A 140 -14.23 20.75 55.14
N SER A 141 -14.23 21.64 56.08
CA SER A 141 -14.60 21.39 57.47
C SER A 141 -15.56 22.50 57.89
N ASN A 142 -16.87 22.29 57.61
CA ASN A 142 -17.98 22.68 58.49
C ASN A 142 -19.30 22.17 57.90
#